data_36cc02ecb883562c31a8d653bb3bd89a
#
_entry.id   36cc02ecb883562c31a8d653bb3bd89a
#
_cell.length_a   1.000
_cell.length_b   1.000
_cell.length_c   1.000
_cell.angle_alpha   90.00
_cell.angle_beta   90.00
_cell.angle_gamma   90.00
#
_symmetry.space_group_name_H-M   'P 1'
#
loop_
_entity.id
_entity.type
_entity.pdbx_description
1 polymer ?
#
loop_
_entity_poly.entity_id
_entity_poly.type
_entity_poly.pdbx_seq_one_letter_code
_entity_poly.pdbx_strand_id
1 'polypeptide(L)'
;MKQLLLDIQPAPVPSLENFVPGRNTEALFSLLQAATGKGESRFIYLWGAAGSGKSHLLRACEDLARQHGIRLVTADNVHRLSDDAQIDLFNTYNRLREEGGVLIAAGEAAPMQMQLRDDLATRLAWGLVYQLHPLSDAERAQALTAHALERGMKLPDEVVDYCLRHLRRDLPTLMATLDALDEWSLTAKRPVTLPLLRQLLQLPLNID
;
A
#
# COMPACT_ATOMS: atom_id res chain seq x y z
N MET A 1 -20.33 -17.49 5.96
CA MET A 1 -20.49 -16.12 6.50
C MET A 1 -20.20 -15.15 5.37
N LYS A 2 -21.22 -14.40 4.92
CA LYS A 2 -21.04 -13.37 3.89
C LYS A 2 -20.33 -12.18 4.52
N GLN A 3 -19.12 -11.90 4.06
CA GLN A 3 -18.36 -10.71 4.41
C GLN A 3 -19.09 -9.52 3.79
N LEU A 4 -19.72 -8.69 4.62
CA LEU A 4 -20.29 -7.41 4.20
C LEU A 4 -19.12 -6.51 3.79
N LEU A 5 -18.98 -6.28 2.49
CA LEU A 5 -18.13 -5.24 1.95
C LEU A 5 -18.77 -3.90 2.34
N LEU A 6 -18.16 -3.22 3.31
CA LEU A 6 -18.42 -1.81 3.54
C LEU A 6 -17.76 -1.03 2.39
N ASP A 7 -18.47 -0.85 1.29
CA ASP A 7 -18.18 0.18 0.29
C ASP A 7 -18.75 1.53 0.76
N ILE A 8 -18.25 2.03 1.89
CA ILE A 8 -18.80 3.27 2.49
C ILE A 8 -18.14 4.52 1.92
N GLN A 9 -16.95 4.42 1.37
CA GLN A 9 -16.32 5.45 0.55
C GLN A 9 -15.29 4.80 -0.38
N PRO A 10 -14.99 5.36 -1.57
CA PRO A 10 -13.90 4.87 -2.38
C PRO A 10 -12.62 4.92 -1.55
N ALA A 11 -11.87 3.82 -1.54
CA ALA A 11 -10.59 3.75 -0.84
C ALA A 11 -9.75 4.99 -1.19
N PRO A 12 -9.11 5.65 -0.23
CA PRO A 12 -8.32 6.84 -0.51
C PRO A 12 -7.27 6.52 -1.58
N VAL A 13 -7.05 7.48 -2.47
CA VAL A 13 -6.05 7.34 -3.54
C VAL A 13 -4.69 7.04 -2.89
N PRO A 14 -3.98 6.00 -3.34
CA PRO A 14 -2.67 5.67 -2.80
C PRO A 14 -1.70 6.85 -2.90
N SER A 15 -1.10 7.25 -1.79
CA SER A 15 -0.04 8.26 -1.74
C SER A 15 1.09 7.78 -0.81
N LEU A 16 2.29 8.38 -0.93
CA LEU A 16 3.37 8.05 0.00
C LEU A 16 3.08 8.57 1.42
N GLU A 17 2.25 9.60 1.54
CA GLU A 17 1.87 10.21 2.81
C GLU A 17 0.89 9.34 3.61
N ASN A 18 -0.04 8.64 2.90
CA ASN A 18 -0.99 7.74 3.57
C ASN A 18 -0.48 6.30 3.69
N PHE A 19 0.78 6.05 3.33
CA PHE A 19 1.45 4.77 3.58
C PHE A 19 2.02 4.73 4.98
N VAL A 20 1.57 3.78 5.79
CA VAL A 20 2.14 3.54 7.12
C VAL A 20 3.44 2.74 6.97
N PRO A 21 4.61 3.34 7.23
CA PRO A 21 5.88 2.72 6.89
C PRO A 21 6.22 1.49 7.72
N GLY A 22 5.85 1.45 9.00
CA GLY A 22 6.29 0.39 9.90
C GLY A 22 7.81 0.19 9.80
N ARG A 23 8.26 -1.01 9.48
CA ARG A 23 9.67 -1.36 9.27
C ARG A 23 10.21 -1.02 7.87
N ASN A 24 9.41 -0.37 6.99
CA ASN A 24 9.75 -0.10 5.60
C ASN A 24 10.21 1.35 5.35
N THR A 25 10.66 2.06 6.39
CA THR A 25 11.01 3.49 6.32
C THR A 25 12.10 3.78 5.28
N GLU A 26 13.13 2.92 5.19
CA GLU A 26 14.22 3.08 4.22
C GLU A 26 13.72 2.94 2.78
N ALA A 27 12.89 1.93 2.51
CA ALA A 27 12.28 1.72 1.20
C ALA A 27 11.42 2.93 0.81
N LEU A 28 10.59 3.43 1.75
CA LEU A 28 9.73 4.59 1.53
C LEU A 28 10.56 5.84 1.20
N PHE A 29 11.64 6.09 1.94
CA PHE A 29 12.54 7.21 1.68
C PHE A 29 13.16 7.13 0.28
N SER A 30 13.68 5.96 -0.12
CA SER A 30 14.29 5.78 -1.44
C SER A 30 13.28 5.95 -2.58
N LEU A 31 12.05 5.47 -2.40
CA LEU A 31 10.95 5.67 -3.34
C LEU A 31 10.59 7.15 -3.50
N LEU A 32 10.50 7.89 -2.38
CA LEU A 32 10.25 9.33 -2.40
C LEU A 32 11.35 10.08 -3.17
N GLN A 33 12.61 9.76 -2.90
CA GLN A 33 13.75 10.37 -3.60
C GLN A 33 13.72 10.07 -5.11
N ALA A 34 13.45 8.83 -5.49
CA ALA A 34 13.36 8.43 -6.89
C ALA A 34 12.18 9.11 -7.61
N ALA A 35 10.99 9.13 -7.01
CA ALA A 35 9.78 9.71 -7.61
C ALA A 35 9.84 11.25 -7.72
N THR A 36 10.64 11.91 -6.89
CA THR A 36 10.86 13.38 -6.95
C THR A 36 12.11 13.77 -7.75
N GLY A 37 12.85 12.81 -8.29
CA GLY A 37 14.07 13.06 -9.06
C GLY A 37 15.27 13.54 -8.24
N LYS A 38 15.20 13.41 -6.91
CA LYS A 38 16.27 13.84 -5.98
C LYS A 38 17.24 12.72 -5.63
N GLY A 39 16.93 11.47 -5.96
CA GLY A 39 17.73 10.30 -5.64
C GLY A 39 18.74 9.95 -6.72
N GLU A 40 19.89 9.42 -6.32
CA GLU A 40 20.88 8.85 -7.24
C GLU A 40 20.42 7.51 -7.81
N SER A 41 19.69 6.73 -7.02
CA SER A 41 19.18 5.41 -7.42
C SER A 41 17.86 5.53 -8.17
N ARG A 42 17.90 5.13 -9.44
CA ARG A 42 16.75 5.21 -10.37
C ARG A 42 16.07 3.87 -10.61
N PHE A 43 16.63 2.77 -10.10
CA PHE A 43 16.12 1.42 -10.28
C PHE A 43 15.90 0.79 -8.92
N ILE A 44 14.64 0.53 -8.60
CA ILE A 44 14.22 0.01 -7.28
C ILE A 44 13.36 -1.23 -7.50
N TYR A 45 13.66 -2.27 -6.74
CA TYR A 45 12.86 -3.49 -6.73
C TYR A 45 12.29 -3.76 -5.32
N LEU A 46 10.98 -3.96 -5.26
CA LEU A 46 10.25 -4.25 -4.02
C LEU A 46 9.78 -5.69 -4.02
N TRP A 47 9.99 -6.40 -2.92
CA TRP A 47 9.45 -7.75 -2.79
C TRP A 47 8.88 -8.01 -1.40
N GLY A 48 8.02 -9.02 -1.28
CA GLY A 48 7.40 -9.37 0.00
C GLY A 48 6.03 -9.99 -0.16
N ALA A 49 5.46 -10.42 0.95
CA ALA A 49 4.18 -11.10 1.01
C ALA A 49 3.03 -10.27 0.40
N ALA A 50 1.94 -10.92 0.04
CA ALA A 50 0.70 -10.23 -0.32
C ALA A 50 0.25 -9.31 0.84
N GLY A 51 -0.25 -8.13 0.50
CA GLY A 51 -0.67 -7.14 1.49
C GLY A 51 0.47 -6.35 2.15
N SER A 52 1.74 -6.49 1.73
CA SER A 52 2.85 -5.66 2.25
C SER A 52 2.87 -4.22 1.71
N GLY A 53 1.95 -3.86 0.81
CA GLY A 53 1.82 -2.49 0.31
C GLY A 53 2.54 -2.21 -1.02
N LYS A 54 3.10 -3.22 -1.71
CA LYS A 54 3.82 -3.05 -2.99
C LYS A 54 3.03 -2.23 -4.02
N SER A 55 1.84 -2.70 -4.39
CA SER A 55 0.99 -2.03 -5.39
C SER A 55 0.54 -0.64 -4.96
N HIS A 56 0.36 -0.39 -3.66
CA HIS A 56 0.10 0.94 -3.12
C HIS A 56 1.27 1.87 -3.41
N LEU A 57 2.50 1.46 -3.05
CA LEU A 57 3.71 2.25 -3.25
C LEU A 57 3.99 2.51 -4.74
N LEU A 58 3.77 1.53 -5.62
CA LEU A 58 3.94 1.72 -7.06
C LEU A 58 3.02 2.83 -7.58
N ARG A 59 1.72 2.78 -7.27
CA ARG A 59 0.74 3.79 -7.68
C ARG A 59 1.05 5.17 -7.09
N ALA A 60 1.40 5.21 -5.80
CA ALA A 60 1.79 6.44 -5.14
C ALA A 60 3.01 7.10 -5.80
N CYS A 61 4.01 6.31 -6.19
CA CYS A 61 5.18 6.80 -6.92
C CYS A 61 4.85 7.28 -8.33
N GLU A 62 3.94 6.61 -9.05
CA GLU A 62 3.49 7.06 -10.38
C GLU A 62 2.84 8.44 -10.31
N ASP A 63 1.94 8.64 -9.36
CA ASP A 63 1.24 9.91 -9.20
C ASP A 63 2.20 11.03 -8.77
N LEU A 64 3.09 10.76 -7.83
CA LEU A 64 4.09 11.72 -7.38
C LEU A 64 5.09 12.07 -8.50
N ALA A 65 5.57 11.08 -9.25
CA ALA A 65 6.48 11.29 -10.37
C ALA A 65 5.85 12.14 -11.48
N ARG A 66 4.54 11.93 -11.76
CA ARG A 66 3.78 12.74 -12.72
C ARG A 66 3.71 14.20 -12.28
N GLN A 67 3.48 14.47 -10.98
CA GLN A 67 3.46 15.82 -10.42
C GLN A 67 4.82 16.53 -10.54
N HIS A 68 5.92 15.77 -10.43
CA HIS A 68 7.28 16.29 -10.52
C HIS A 68 7.88 16.25 -11.93
N GLY A 69 7.13 15.80 -12.94
CA GLY A 69 7.62 15.69 -14.31
C GLY A 69 8.72 14.62 -14.49
N ILE A 70 8.79 13.63 -13.59
CA ILE A 70 9.76 12.54 -13.64
C ILE A 70 9.22 11.41 -14.54
N ARG A 71 10.05 10.96 -15.49
CA ARG A 71 9.75 9.77 -16.30
C ARG A 71 9.92 8.52 -15.44
N LEU A 72 8.82 8.02 -14.93
CA LEU A 72 8.79 6.82 -14.08
C LEU A 72 7.94 5.74 -14.75
N VAL A 73 8.44 4.50 -14.73
CA VAL A 73 7.73 3.29 -15.16
C VAL A 73 7.64 2.35 -13.97
N THR A 74 6.48 1.72 -13.79
CA THR A 74 6.30 0.68 -12.78
C THR A 74 6.01 -0.68 -13.42
N ALA A 75 6.37 -1.74 -12.72
CA ALA A 75 6.04 -3.11 -13.09
C ALA A 75 5.63 -3.88 -11.82
N ASP A 76 4.34 -4.16 -11.67
CA ASP A 76 3.84 -4.95 -10.55
C ASP A 76 3.77 -6.45 -10.92
N ASN A 77 3.86 -7.30 -9.89
CA ASN A 77 3.72 -8.75 -10.02
C ASN A 77 4.63 -9.36 -11.11
N VAL A 78 5.90 -8.93 -11.16
CA VAL A 78 6.84 -9.37 -12.22
C VAL A 78 6.99 -10.89 -12.31
N HIS A 79 6.73 -11.63 -11.23
CA HIS A 79 6.73 -13.09 -11.19
C HIS A 79 5.61 -13.74 -12.03
N ARG A 80 4.65 -12.96 -12.52
CA ARG A 80 3.53 -13.42 -13.37
C ARG A 80 3.66 -13.00 -14.83
N LEU A 81 4.75 -12.34 -15.18
CA LEU A 81 4.99 -11.90 -16.54
C LEU A 81 5.25 -13.11 -17.46
N SER A 82 4.65 -13.10 -18.64
CA SER A 82 5.02 -14.01 -19.73
C SER A 82 6.45 -13.72 -20.21
N ASP A 83 7.06 -14.64 -20.94
CA ASP A 83 8.41 -14.47 -21.49
C ASP A 83 8.51 -13.20 -22.34
N ASP A 84 7.52 -12.91 -23.18
CA ASP A 84 7.48 -11.69 -23.99
C ASP A 84 7.43 -10.43 -23.12
N ALA A 85 6.59 -10.42 -22.09
CA ALA A 85 6.49 -9.29 -21.16
C ALA A 85 7.78 -9.11 -20.32
N GLN A 86 8.51 -10.17 -20.04
CA GLN A 86 9.82 -10.09 -19.41
C GLN A 86 10.85 -9.46 -20.33
N ILE A 87 10.82 -9.79 -21.65
CA ILE A 87 11.67 -9.15 -22.68
C ILE A 87 11.34 -7.65 -22.78
N ASP A 88 10.06 -7.29 -22.80
CA ASP A 88 9.62 -5.89 -22.86
C ASP A 88 10.09 -5.09 -21.64
N LEU A 89 9.99 -5.68 -20.45
CA LEU A 89 10.50 -5.05 -19.22
C LEU A 89 12.02 -4.89 -19.22
N PHE A 90 12.77 -5.89 -19.72
CA PHE A 90 14.21 -5.80 -19.89
C PHE A 90 14.60 -4.67 -20.87
N ASN A 91 13.92 -4.58 -22.02
CA ASN A 91 14.13 -3.51 -22.99
C ASN A 91 13.79 -2.13 -22.40
N THR A 92 12.72 -2.05 -21.62
CA THR A 92 12.34 -0.82 -20.91
C THR A 92 13.38 -0.40 -19.89
N TYR A 93 13.93 -1.34 -19.13
CA TYR A 93 15.04 -1.09 -18.20
C TYR A 93 16.23 -0.46 -18.92
N ASN A 94 16.69 -1.07 -20.04
CA ASN A 94 17.84 -0.58 -20.80
C ASN A 94 17.58 0.83 -21.36
N ARG A 95 16.40 1.06 -21.93
CA ARG A 95 16.01 2.38 -22.44
C ARG A 95 16.00 3.46 -21.35
N LEU A 96 15.42 3.17 -20.17
CA LEU A 96 15.43 4.12 -19.05
C LEU A 96 16.83 4.39 -18.51
N ARG A 97 17.72 3.41 -18.58
CA ARG A 97 19.12 3.55 -18.20
C ARG A 97 19.87 4.50 -19.13
N GLU A 98 19.64 4.42 -20.44
CA GLU A 98 20.31 5.22 -21.48
C GLU A 98 19.72 6.63 -21.58
N GLU A 99 18.39 6.74 -21.64
CA GLU A 99 17.68 7.99 -21.89
C GLU A 99 17.37 8.78 -20.60
N GLY A 100 17.62 8.22 -19.46
CA GLY A 100 17.16 8.77 -18.18
C GLY A 100 15.74 8.33 -17.84
N GLY A 101 15.48 8.13 -16.57
CA GLY A 101 14.19 7.71 -16.05
C GLY A 101 14.33 6.79 -14.85
N VAL A 102 13.21 6.46 -14.26
CA VAL A 102 13.09 5.64 -13.04
C VAL A 102 12.30 4.38 -13.36
N LEU A 103 12.75 3.22 -12.87
CA LEU A 103 11.97 1.99 -12.86
C LEU A 103 11.77 1.54 -11.41
N ILE A 104 10.52 1.31 -11.05
CA ILE A 104 10.17 0.66 -9.78
C ILE A 104 9.40 -0.61 -10.11
N ALA A 105 9.98 -1.77 -9.77
CA ALA A 105 9.34 -3.05 -10.04
C ALA A 105 9.00 -3.77 -8.72
N ALA A 106 8.01 -4.66 -8.76
CA ALA A 106 7.59 -5.40 -7.58
C ALA A 106 7.28 -6.87 -7.88
N GLY A 107 7.66 -7.75 -6.93
CA GLY A 107 7.40 -9.19 -6.99
C GLY A 107 7.15 -9.82 -5.63
N GLU A 108 7.03 -11.14 -5.59
CA GLU A 108 6.79 -11.87 -4.34
C GLU A 108 8.07 -12.30 -3.62
N ALA A 109 9.18 -12.42 -4.35
CA ALA A 109 10.49 -12.80 -3.82
C ALA A 109 11.61 -11.93 -4.42
N ALA A 110 12.82 -12.03 -3.91
CA ALA A 110 13.99 -11.36 -4.48
C ALA A 110 14.22 -11.80 -5.93
N PRO A 111 14.75 -10.93 -6.83
CA PRO A 111 14.84 -11.21 -8.27
C PRO A 111 15.50 -12.55 -8.59
N MET A 112 16.59 -12.88 -7.90
CA MET A 112 17.34 -14.11 -8.13
C MET A 112 16.67 -15.36 -7.55
N GLN A 113 15.57 -15.23 -6.84
CA GLN A 113 14.81 -16.34 -6.24
C GLN A 113 13.55 -16.69 -7.02
N MET A 114 13.28 -15.97 -8.10
CA MET A 114 12.12 -16.18 -8.95
C MET A 114 12.50 -16.84 -10.27
N GLN A 115 11.54 -17.50 -10.91
CA GLN A 115 11.71 -18.06 -12.25
C GLN A 115 11.55 -16.96 -13.31
N LEU A 116 12.48 -16.00 -13.30
CA LEU A 116 12.60 -14.98 -14.33
C LEU A 116 13.73 -15.36 -15.29
N ARG A 117 13.72 -14.75 -16.46
CA ARG A 117 14.87 -14.79 -17.38
C ARG A 117 16.10 -14.22 -16.65
N ASP A 118 17.24 -14.85 -16.81
CA ASP A 118 18.50 -14.49 -16.11
C ASP A 118 18.91 -13.03 -16.36
N ASP A 119 18.72 -12.55 -17.61
CA ASP A 119 19.03 -11.19 -18.01
C ASP A 119 18.16 -10.18 -17.24
N LEU A 120 16.86 -10.41 -17.11
CA LEU A 120 15.94 -9.55 -16.35
C LEU A 120 16.23 -9.63 -14.85
N ALA A 121 16.37 -10.84 -14.30
CA ALA A 121 16.64 -11.03 -12.87
C ALA A 121 17.90 -10.29 -12.43
N THR A 122 18.97 -10.36 -13.23
CA THR A 122 20.23 -9.64 -13.00
C THR A 122 20.02 -8.13 -13.02
N ARG A 123 19.25 -7.59 -13.99
CA ARG A 123 18.95 -6.15 -14.07
C ARG A 123 18.16 -5.65 -12.88
N LEU A 124 17.13 -6.39 -12.46
CA LEU A 124 16.32 -6.03 -11.29
C LEU A 124 17.13 -6.10 -9.98
N ALA A 125 18.17 -6.95 -9.92
CA ALA A 125 19.05 -7.05 -8.77
C ALA A 125 20.16 -5.97 -8.71
N TRP A 126 20.41 -5.22 -9.79
CA TRP A 126 21.47 -4.20 -9.83
C TRP A 126 21.11 -2.89 -9.13
N GLY A 127 19.82 -2.63 -8.95
CA GLY A 127 19.32 -1.46 -8.25
C GLY A 127 19.21 -1.67 -6.73
N LEU A 128 18.44 -0.81 -6.09
CA LEU A 128 18.04 -1.02 -4.70
C LEU A 128 16.98 -2.11 -4.62
N VAL A 129 17.21 -3.09 -3.76
CA VAL A 129 16.28 -4.22 -3.56
C VAL A 129 15.80 -4.20 -2.11
N TYR A 130 14.51 -3.94 -1.91
CA TYR A 130 13.89 -3.88 -0.59
C TYR A 130 12.89 -4.99 -0.37
N GLN A 131 13.00 -5.64 0.79
CA GLN A 131 11.93 -6.49 1.30
C GLN A 131 10.91 -5.62 2.01
N LEU A 132 9.66 -5.63 1.54
CA LEU A 132 8.56 -4.99 2.24
C LEU A 132 7.92 -5.94 3.24
N HIS A 133 7.88 -5.49 4.48
CA HIS A 133 7.26 -6.20 5.58
C HIS A 133 5.80 -5.73 5.76
N PRO A 134 4.83 -6.65 5.84
CA PRO A 134 3.48 -6.25 6.21
C PRO A 134 3.47 -5.72 7.65
N LEU A 135 2.56 -4.80 7.93
CA LEU A 135 2.39 -4.30 9.29
C LEU A 135 2.02 -5.45 10.24
N SER A 136 2.62 -5.46 11.42
CA SER A 136 2.18 -6.28 12.54
C SER A 136 0.83 -5.79 13.09
N ASP A 137 0.14 -6.60 13.89
CA ASP A 137 -1.11 -6.18 14.51
C ASP A 137 -0.91 -5.00 15.48
N ALA A 138 0.25 -4.91 16.15
CA ALA A 138 0.63 -3.77 16.99
C ALA A 138 0.78 -2.47 16.15
N GLU A 139 1.47 -2.54 15.01
CA GLU A 139 1.64 -1.38 14.10
C GLU A 139 0.31 -0.96 13.49
N ARG A 140 -0.59 -1.92 13.17
CA ARG A 140 -1.96 -1.61 12.72
C ARG A 140 -2.77 -0.92 13.82
N ALA A 141 -2.70 -1.43 15.06
CA ALA A 141 -3.37 -0.81 16.19
C ALA A 141 -2.92 0.63 16.40
N GLN A 142 -1.61 0.88 16.34
CA GLN A 142 -1.04 2.23 16.44
C GLN A 142 -1.53 3.14 15.31
N ALA A 143 -1.56 2.64 14.07
CA ALA A 143 -2.06 3.41 12.92
C ALA A 143 -3.54 3.77 13.06
N LEU A 144 -4.39 2.84 13.53
CA LEU A 144 -5.80 3.09 13.79
C LEU A 144 -6.01 4.11 14.90
N THR A 145 -5.24 4.02 15.98
CA THR A 145 -5.30 4.97 17.10
C THR A 145 -4.85 6.38 16.67
N ALA A 146 -3.77 6.46 15.87
CA ALA A 146 -3.29 7.73 15.33
C ALA A 146 -4.34 8.37 14.41
N HIS A 147 -4.91 7.59 13.48
CA HIS A 147 -5.97 8.07 12.58
C HIS A 147 -7.21 8.57 13.34
N ALA A 148 -7.63 7.87 14.38
CA ALA A 148 -8.72 8.29 15.25
C ALA A 148 -8.40 9.60 15.98
N LEU A 149 -7.18 9.75 16.48
CA LEU A 149 -6.73 10.95 17.18
C LEU A 149 -6.72 12.20 16.28
N GLU A 150 -6.24 12.06 15.04
CA GLU A 150 -6.25 13.13 14.03
C GLU A 150 -7.67 13.64 13.75
N ARG A 151 -8.68 12.78 13.85
CA ARG A 151 -10.10 13.14 13.71
C ARG A 151 -10.76 13.60 15.02
N GLY A 152 -10.01 13.62 16.12
CA GLY A 152 -10.55 13.96 17.44
C GLY A 152 -11.48 12.88 18.03
N MET A 153 -11.46 11.68 17.46
CA MET A 153 -12.27 10.54 17.90
C MET A 153 -11.60 9.83 19.07
N LYS A 154 -12.36 9.59 20.16
CA LYS A 154 -11.92 8.71 21.23
C LYS A 154 -12.18 7.26 20.84
N LEU A 155 -11.13 6.52 20.51
CA LEU A 155 -11.20 5.13 20.08
C LEU A 155 -10.84 4.20 21.24
N PRO A 156 -11.81 3.40 21.78
CA PRO A 156 -11.51 2.43 22.82
C PRO A 156 -10.70 1.26 22.30
N ASP A 157 -9.79 0.72 23.12
CA ASP A 157 -8.93 -0.42 22.76
C ASP A 157 -9.74 -1.66 22.36
N GLU A 158 -10.90 -1.89 22.99
CA GLU A 158 -11.79 -3.00 22.63
C GLU A 158 -12.33 -2.90 21.18
N VAL A 159 -12.49 -1.68 20.65
CA VAL A 159 -12.91 -1.43 19.26
C VAL A 159 -11.77 -1.75 18.31
N VAL A 160 -10.53 -1.32 18.63
CA VAL A 160 -9.31 -1.64 17.88
C VAL A 160 -9.13 -3.16 17.81
N ASP A 161 -9.15 -3.83 18.94
CA ASP A 161 -9.03 -5.28 19.05
C ASP A 161 -10.08 -6.02 18.22
N TYR A 162 -11.31 -5.56 18.26
CA TYR A 162 -12.38 -6.15 17.47
C TYR A 162 -12.14 -5.98 15.96
N CYS A 163 -11.75 -4.80 15.52
CA CYS A 163 -11.41 -4.53 14.12
C CYS A 163 -10.31 -5.48 13.61
N LEU A 164 -9.21 -5.61 14.37
CA LEU A 164 -8.07 -6.45 14.00
C LEU A 164 -8.40 -7.95 13.97
N ARG A 165 -9.34 -8.42 14.80
CA ARG A 165 -9.74 -9.85 14.86
C ARG A 165 -10.81 -10.23 13.86
N HIS A 166 -11.72 -9.33 13.52
CA HIS A 166 -12.95 -9.66 12.80
C HIS A 166 -13.09 -9.03 11.42
N LEU A 167 -12.28 -8.01 11.10
CA LEU A 167 -12.31 -7.36 9.80
C LEU A 167 -11.13 -7.80 8.92
N ARG A 168 -11.16 -7.39 7.66
CA ARG A 168 -10.03 -7.57 6.76
C ARG A 168 -8.84 -6.78 7.27
N ARG A 169 -7.67 -7.41 7.25
CA ARG A 169 -6.42 -6.85 7.83
C ARG A 169 -5.72 -5.83 6.94
N ASP A 170 -6.34 -5.42 5.85
CA ASP A 170 -5.82 -4.32 5.04
C ASP A 170 -6.16 -2.97 5.69
N LEU A 171 -5.16 -2.11 5.78
CA LEU A 171 -5.28 -0.84 6.49
C LEU A 171 -6.36 0.09 5.91
N PRO A 172 -6.52 0.20 4.56
CA PRO A 172 -7.59 1.00 3.99
C PRO A 172 -8.99 0.59 4.46
N THR A 173 -9.29 -0.71 4.50
CA THR A 173 -10.60 -1.21 4.99
C THR A 173 -10.78 -0.89 6.47
N LEU A 174 -9.73 -1.04 7.29
CA LEU A 174 -9.79 -0.72 8.71
C LEU A 174 -10.03 0.77 8.95
N MET A 175 -9.33 1.65 8.24
CA MET A 175 -9.50 3.10 8.34
C MET A 175 -10.88 3.55 7.86
N ALA A 176 -11.35 3.05 6.72
CA ALA A 176 -12.69 3.36 6.23
C ALA A 176 -13.80 2.93 7.21
N THR A 177 -13.59 1.80 7.92
CA THR A 177 -14.51 1.38 8.97
C THR A 177 -14.54 2.36 10.15
N LEU A 178 -13.37 2.89 10.54
CA LEU A 178 -13.31 3.90 11.60
C LEU A 178 -13.96 5.22 11.17
N ASP A 179 -13.75 5.63 9.92
CA ASP A 179 -14.36 6.84 9.36
C ASP A 179 -15.88 6.75 9.40
N ALA A 180 -16.43 5.62 8.96
CA ALA A 180 -17.86 5.37 9.01
C ALA A 180 -18.41 5.31 10.46
N LEU A 181 -17.63 4.74 11.38
CA LEU A 181 -17.99 4.68 12.79
C LEU A 181 -18.01 6.08 13.44
N ASP A 182 -17.06 6.93 13.07
CA ASP A 182 -17.00 8.32 13.50
C ASP A 182 -18.22 9.11 13.02
N GLU A 183 -18.50 9.08 11.72
CA GLU A 183 -19.67 9.74 11.12
C GLU A 183 -20.99 9.29 11.78
N TRP A 184 -21.10 7.99 12.03
CA TRP A 184 -22.31 7.47 12.67
C TRP A 184 -22.41 7.86 14.15
N SER A 185 -21.29 7.86 14.88
CA SER A 185 -21.20 8.34 16.25
C SER A 185 -21.67 9.79 16.37
N LEU A 186 -21.23 10.67 15.47
CA LEU A 186 -21.63 12.07 15.40
C LEU A 186 -23.11 12.23 15.08
N THR A 187 -23.62 11.51 14.06
CA THR A 187 -25.00 11.56 13.62
C THR A 187 -25.97 11.07 14.73
N ALA A 188 -25.60 9.96 15.36
CA ALA A 188 -26.40 9.36 16.44
C ALA A 188 -26.22 10.08 17.80
N LYS A 189 -25.26 11.02 17.91
CA LYS A 189 -24.86 11.68 19.16
C LYS A 189 -24.52 10.68 20.27
N ARG A 190 -23.84 9.60 19.90
CA ARG A 190 -23.45 8.51 20.81
C ARG A 190 -21.93 8.31 20.77
N PRO A 191 -21.29 7.97 21.91
CA PRO A 191 -19.86 7.71 21.91
C PRO A 191 -19.51 6.48 21.07
N VAL A 192 -18.28 6.46 20.53
CA VAL A 192 -17.73 5.28 19.86
C VAL A 192 -17.57 4.14 20.87
N THR A 193 -18.23 3.02 20.60
CA THR A 193 -18.22 1.82 21.45
C THR A 193 -18.29 0.56 20.61
N LEU A 194 -17.90 -0.57 21.18
CA LEU A 194 -18.01 -1.86 20.51
C LEU A 194 -19.46 -2.21 20.09
N PRO A 195 -20.50 -1.98 20.91
CA PRO A 195 -21.87 -2.15 20.46
C PRO A 195 -22.24 -1.29 19.25
N LEU A 196 -21.76 -0.03 19.18
CA LEU A 196 -22.00 0.85 18.04
C LEU A 196 -21.33 0.30 16.77
N LEU A 197 -20.08 -0.14 16.86
CA LEU A 197 -19.38 -0.79 15.75
C LEU A 197 -20.12 -2.05 15.26
N ARG A 198 -20.57 -2.90 16.18
CA ARG A 198 -21.33 -4.11 15.80
C ARG A 198 -22.64 -3.76 15.08
N GLN A 199 -23.33 -2.71 15.51
CA GLN A 199 -24.52 -2.22 14.81
C GLN A 199 -24.17 -1.73 13.40
N LEU A 200 -23.11 -0.92 13.24
CA LEU A 200 -22.63 -0.46 11.93
C LEU A 200 -22.39 -1.63 10.97
N LEU A 201 -21.70 -2.67 11.44
CA LEU A 201 -21.36 -3.85 10.63
C LEU A 201 -22.58 -4.74 10.29
N GLN A 202 -23.72 -4.57 10.95
CA GLN A 202 -24.97 -5.32 10.72
C GLN A 202 -25.99 -4.56 9.88
N LEU A 203 -25.80 -3.26 9.65
CA LEU A 203 -26.72 -2.49 8.80
C LEU A 203 -26.67 -3.01 7.36
N PRO A 204 -27.86 -3.24 6.73
CA PRO A 204 -27.89 -3.50 5.29
C PRO A 204 -27.40 -2.24 4.55
N LEU A 205 -26.51 -2.41 3.60
CA LEU A 205 -26.12 -1.34 2.69
C LEU A 205 -27.35 -0.91 1.91
N ASN A 206 -27.86 0.30 2.17
CA ASN A 206 -28.81 0.93 1.26
C ASN A 206 -28.02 1.34 0.01
N ILE A 207 -28.20 0.59 -1.06
CA ILE A 207 -27.79 0.97 -2.41
C ILE A 207 -28.97 1.82 -2.95
N ASP A 208 -28.80 3.13 -2.96
CA ASP A 208 -29.55 4.05 -3.81
C ASP A 208 -28.68 4.42 -5.01
#